data_5b6c2d71cc8060d22c988160633e22bf
#
_entry.id   5b6c2d71cc8060d22c988160633e22bf
#
_cell.length_a   1.000
_cell.length_b   1.000
_cell.length_c   1.000
_cell.angle_alpha   90.00
_cell.angle_beta   90.00
_cell.angle_gamma   90.00
#
_symmetry.space_group_name_H-M   'P 1'
#
loop_
_entity.id
_entity.type
_entity.pdbx_description
1 polymer ?
#
loop_
_entity_poly.entity_id
_entity_poly.type
_entity_poly.pdbx_seq_one_letter_code
_entity_poly.pdbx_strand_id
1 'polypeptide(L)'
;MAESPSRQSASRRPDGGGDYLRSVRAAQVQAGDRFLTRQGDPSAPVASVRTTRDDFGTPALVVATLSDGREVRIAYGSTIRVRTARPAAALDAATDLAEVEEGSPEAVIVQIAQRHPEEQRVLGLAAKLSRGINMRSGSQLEDIDTLAKYLFTDLDDSDGALQATELLTDLPFDGAMGRWKSIESALALAANIHHHRGEDEKARAFGSRLAEPDEAETDHLKAKLTAEVRQRQLNEPNLYDREIARAHAMDDLEAERSWRDQRLATLMYLRARGGSETLSDEELDRRVNREVTAVRDLAQRIAEQNA
;
A
#
# COMPACT_ATOMS: atom_id res chain seq x y z
N MET A 1 -29.97 -60.85 26.88
CA MET A 1 -29.67 -60.44 25.52
C MET A 1 -30.40 -59.11 25.29
N ALA A 2 -29.69 -58.02 25.34
CA ALA A 2 -30.23 -56.70 25.01
C ALA A 2 -29.08 -55.94 24.33
N GLU A 3 -29.22 -55.74 23.02
CA GLU A 3 -28.30 -54.99 22.20
C GLU A 3 -28.51 -53.47 22.41
N SER A 4 -27.41 -52.77 22.70
CA SER A 4 -27.38 -51.32 22.75
C SER A 4 -27.07 -50.78 21.36
N PRO A 5 -27.77 -49.75 20.88
CA PRO A 5 -27.43 -49.11 19.60
C PRO A 5 -26.27 -48.13 19.74
N SER A 6 -25.27 -48.33 18.93
CA SER A 6 -24.10 -47.44 18.72
C SER A 6 -24.54 -46.04 18.32
N ARG A 7 -24.20 -45.04 19.13
CA ARG A 7 -24.27 -43.63 18.73
C ARG A 7 -23.10 -43.32 17.78
N GLN A 8 -23.41 -43.14 16.51
CA GLN A 8 -22.53 -42.51 15.57
C GLN A 8 -22.43 -41.00 15.93
N SER A 9 -21.27 -40.63 16.48
CA SER A 9 -20.89 -39.22 16.62
C SER A 9 -20.51 -38.67 15.25
N ALA A 10 -21.42 -37.92 14.68
CA ALA A 10 -21.11 -37.09 13.50
C ALA A 10 -20.08 -36.05 13.90
N SER A 11 -18.87 -36.25 13.47
CA SER A 11 -17.77 -35.28 13.51
C SER A 11 -18.20 -34.05 12.65
N ARG A 12 -18.66 -32.98 13.27
CA ARG A 12 -18.74 -31.68 12.67
C ARG A 12 -17.32 -31.23 12.37
N ARG A 13 -16.94 -31.17 11.10
CA ARG A 13 -15.78 -30.42 10.65
C ARG A 13 -16.03 -28.95 11.05
N PRO A 14 -15.07 -28.27 11.69
CA PRO A 14 -15.17 -26.84 11.87
C PRO A 14 -15.06 -26.19 10.49
N ASP A 15 -16.07 -25.42 10.11
CA ASP A 15 -16.01 -24.52 8.96
C ASP A 15 -14.79 -23.60 9.19
N GLY A 16 -13.78 -23.73 8.32
CA GLY A 16 -12.54 -22.98 8.36
C GLY A 16 -12.75 -21.55 7.87
N GLY A 17 -13.47 -20.73 8.64
CA GLY A 17 -13.48 -19.29 8.48
C GLY A 17 -12.41 -18.70 9.39
N GLY A 18 -11.19 -18.57 8.93
CA GLY A 18 -10.13 -17.89 9.67
C GLY A 18 -10.46 -16.39 9.77
N ASP A 19 -10.52 -15.85 10.99
CA ASP A 19 -10.57 -14.41 11.24
C ASP A 19 -9.17 -13.84 10.96
N TYR A 20 -9.05 -13.02 9.93
CA TYR A 20 -7.80 -12.36 9.56
C TYR A 20 -7.63 -11.03 10.28
N LEU A 21 -6.46 -10.82 10.88
CA LEU A 21 -6.08 -9.55 11.48
C LEU A 21 -5.51 -8.62 10.38
N ARG A 22 -6.08 -7.42 10.24
CA ARG A 22 -5.63 -6.44 9.26
C ARG A 22 -5.48 -5.07 9.89
N SER A 23 -4.43 -4.34 9.49
CA SER A 23 -4.32 -2.90 9.71
C SER A 23 -4.95 -2.19 8.52
N VAL A 24 -6.00 -1.41 8.75
CA VAL A 24 -6.72 -0.66 7.71
C VAL A 24 -6.82 0.81 8.07
N ARG A 25 -6.86 1.69 7.08
CA ARG A 25 -7.25 3.08 7.32
C ARG A 25 -8.72 3.13 7.74
N ALA A 26 -9.07 4.07 8.61
CA ALA A 26 -10.47 4.23 9.06
C ALA A 26 -11.47 4.30 7.89
N ALA A 27 -11.07 4.97 6.80
CA ALA A 27 -11.86 5.08 5.57
C ALA A 27 -12.13 3.73 4.86
N GLN A 28 -11.36 2.69 5.17
CA GLN A 28 -11.45 1.35 4.54
C GLN A 28 -12.22 0.34 5.38
N VAL A 29 -12.70 0.75 6.57
CA VAL A 29 -13.56 -0.08 7.42
C VAL A 29 -14.86 -0.40 6.69
N GLN A 30 -15.27 -1.66 6.79
CA GLN A 30 -16.49 -2.14 6.12
C GLN A 30 -17.39 -2.93 7.07
N ALA A 31 -18.63 -3.14 6.66
CA ALA A 31 -19.55 -4.00 7.40
C ALA A 31 -18.97 -5.43 7.51
N GLY A 32 -19.06 -6.01 8.70
CA GLY A 32 -18.48 -7.31 9.03
C GLY A 32 -17.13 -7.24 9.72
N ASP A 33 -16.40 -6.14 9.60
CA ASP A 33 -15.12 -5.95 10.33
C ASP A 33 -15.37 -5.91 11.85
N ARG A 34 -14.37 -6.33 12.65
CA ARG A 34 -14.40 -6.26 14.10
C ARG A 34 -13.18 -5.48 14.59
N PHE A 35 -13.38 -4.44 15.33
CA PHE A 35 -12.29 -3.68 15.93
C PHE A 35 -11.63 -4.49 17.05
N LEU A 36 -10.32 -4.34 17.22
CA LEU A 36 -9.64 -4.88 18.38
C LEU A 36 -9.65 -3.87 19.53
N THR A 37 -10.03 -4.34 20.71
CA THR A 37 -9.88 -3.58 21.94
C THR A 37 -8.40 -3.45 22.31
N ARG A 38 -8.08 -2.59 23.31
CA ARG A 38 -6.72 -2.48 23.84
C ARG A 38 -6.20 -3.78 24.46
N GLN A 39 -7.10 -4.70 24.81
CA GLN A 39 -6.79 -6.02 25.38
C GLN A 39 -6.65 -7.10 24.30
N GLY A 40 -6.86 -6.74 23.01
CA GLY A 40 -6.78 -7.68 21.89
C GLY A 40 -8.08 -8.41 21.55
N ASP A 41 -9.16 -8.19 22.35
CA ASP A 41 -10.45 -8.84 22.12
C ASP A 41 -11.18 -8.19 20.93
N PRO A 42 -11.83 -8.98 20.06
CA PRO A 42 -12.63 -8.45 18.97
C PRO A 42 -13.93 -7.82 19.47
N SER A 43 -14.30 -6.68 18.90
CA SER A 43 -15.61 -6.04 19.10
C SER A 43 -16.75 -6.87 18.49
N ALA A 44 -17.99 -6.45 18.72
CA ALA A 44 -19.10 -6.82 17.84
C ALA A 44 -18.80 -6.40 16.39
N PRO A 45 -19.29 -7.13 15.37
CA PRO A 45 -19.05 -6.78 13.98
C PRO A 45 -19.66 -5.41 13.63
N VAL A 46 -19.00 -4.71 12.72
CA VAL A 46 -19.52 -3.45 12.15
C VAL A 46 -20.75 -3.76 11.32
N ALA A 47 -21.87 -3.10 11.62
CA ALA A 47 -23.11 -3.21 10.89
C ALA A 47 -23.19 -2.20 9.73
N SER A 48 -22.72 -0.95 9.97
CA SER A 48 -22.70 0.10 8.94
C SER A 48 -21.58 1.09 9.21
N VAL A 49 -21.15 1.78 8.15
CA VAL A 49 -20.11 2.82 8.21
C VAL A 49 -20.61 4.07 7.50
N ARG A 50 -20.40 5.24 8.12
CA ARG A 50 -20.63 6.53 7.50
C ARG A 50 -19.45 7.47 7.71
N THR A 51 -19.15 8.29 6.73
CA THR A 51 -18.12 9.34 6.85
C THR A 51 -18.80 10.66 7.16
N THR A 52 -18.32 11.35 8.21
CA THR A 52 -18.72 12.73 8.51
C THR A 52 -17.64 13.69 8.02
N ARG A 53 -18.09 14.84 7.53
CA ARG A 53 -17.25 15.92 7.04
C ARG A 53 -17.19 17.04 8.06
N ASP A 54 -16.11 17.81 8.03
CA ASP A 54 -16.00 19.06 8.80
C ASP A 54 -16.78 20.20 8.14
N ASP A 55 -16.72 21.39 8.75
CA ASP A 55 -17.41 22.60 8.26
C ASP A 55 -16.90 23.09 6.89
N PHE A 56 -15.74 22.57 6.44
CA PHE A 56 -15.13 22.85 5.14
C PHE A 56 -15.43 21.78 4.09
N GLY A 57 -16.24 20.77 4.43
CA GLY A 57 -16.57 19.66 3.54
C GLY A 57 -15.51 18.56 3.43
N THR A 58 -14.44 18.61 4.25
CA THR A 58 -13.38 17.61 4.26
C THR A 58 -13.78 16.42 5.12
N PRO A 59 -13.50 15.16 4.70
CA PRO A 59 -13.74 13.98 5.53
C PRO A 59 -12.95 14.06 6.84
N ALA A 60 -13.66 14.10 7.98
CA ALA A 60 -13.07 14.28 9.30
C ALA A 60 -13.10 13.00 10.14
N LEU A 61 -14.23 12.30 10.17
CA LEU A 61 -14.44 11.12 10.97
C LEU A 61 -15.11 10.01 10.18
N VAL A 62 -14.75 8.78 10.49
CA VAL A 62 -15.50 7.57 10.15
C VAL A 62 -16.28 7.15 11.39
N VAL A 63 -17.58 7.01 11.26
CA VAL A 63 -18.49 6.53 12.31
C VAL A 63 -18.95 5.14 11.92
N ALA A 64 -18.49 4.14 12.65
CA ALA A 64 -18.89 2.74 12.49
C ALA A 64 -19.92 2.38 13.55
N THR A 65 -21.09 1.92 13.14
CA THR A 65 -22.12 1.38 14.01
C THR A 65 -21.92 -0.13 14.10
N LEU A 66 -21.76 -0.64 15.32
CA LEU A 66 -21.60 -2.07 15.56
C LEU A 66 -22.97 -2.76 15.61
N SER A 67 -23.00 -4.08 15.45
CA SER A 67 -24.23 -4.89 15.51
C SER A 67 -24.89 -4.89 16.88
N ASP A 68 -24.16 -4.51 17.94
CA ASP A 68 -24.68 -4.34 19.31
C ASP A 68 -25.23 -2.91 19.57
N GLY A 69 -25.28 -2.06 18.53
CA GLY A 69 -25.80 -0.71 18.61
C GLY A 69 -24.79 0.36 19.06
N ARG A 70 -23.58 -0.02 19.44
CA ARG A 70 -22.52 0.94 19.81
C ARG A 70 -21.96 1.65 18.58
N GLU A 71 -21.65 2.93 18.72
CA GLU A 71 -20.94 3.70 17.69
C GLU A 71 -19.45 3.88 18.06
N VAL A 72 -18.58 3.62 17.11
CA VAL A 72 -17.14 3.89 17.21
C VAL A 72 -16.81 5.01 16.25
N ARG A 73 -16.21 6.08 16.77
CA ARG A 73 -15.79 7.26 15.98
C ARG A 73 -14.27 7.24 15.85
N ILE A 74 -13.79 7.31 14.61
CA ILE A 74 -12.38 7.17 14.27
C ILE A 74 -12.00 8.34 13.38
N ALA A 75 -10.87 8.99 13.65
CA ALA A 75 -10.37 10.03 12.75
C ALA A 75 -10.12 9.43 11.36
N TYR A 76 -10.58 10.12 10.29
CA TYR A 76 -10.60 9.60 8.91
C TYR A 76 -9.23 9.09 8.42
N GLY A 77 -8.14 9.77 8.80
CA GLY A 77 -6.76 9.41 8.45
C GLY A 77 -6.10 8.36 9.35
N SER A 78 -6.77 7.88 10.41
CA SER A 78 -6.17 6.94 11.36
C SER A 78 -6.07 5.54 10.79
N THR A 79 -5.00 4.82 11.16
CA THR A 79 -4.86 3.38 10.94
C THR A 79 -5.35 2.63 12.17
N ILE A 80 -6.13 1.60 11.98
CA ILE A 80 -6.73 0.77 13.02
C ILE A 80 -6.58 -0.70 12.70
N ARG A 81 -6.56 -1.55 13.74
CA ARG A 81 -6.55 -3.00 13.59
C ARG A 81 -7.99 -3.53 13.61
N VAL A 82 -8.32 -4.33 12.61
CA VAL A 82 -9.61 -5.01 12.49
C VAL A 82 -9.41 -6.51 12.28
N ARG A 83 -10.33 -7.31 12.84
CA ARG A 83 -10.54 -8.69 12.40
C ARG A 83 -11.63 -8.72 11.36
N THR A 84 -11.41 -9.44 10.27
CA THR A 84 -12.39 -9.61 9.20
C THR A 84 -12.59 -11.09 8.89
N ALA A 85 -13.83 -11.51 8.73
CA ALA A 85 -14.19 -12.91 8.42
C ALA A 85 -14.13 -13.22 6.92
N ARG A 86 -13.39 -12.43 6.12
CA ARG A 86 -13.41 -12.57 4.66
C ARG A 86 -12.24 -13.36 4.08
N PRO A 87 -12.48 -14.64 3.70
CA PRO A 87 -11.70 -15.26 2.62
C PRO A 87 -12.47 -15.34 1.29
N ALA A 88 -13.80 -15.24 1.29
CA ALA A 88 -14.63 -15.58 0.13
C ALA A 88 -14.60 -14.58 -1.03
N ALA A 89 -14.24 -13.31 -0.79
CA ALA A 89 -14.18 -12.31 -1.86
C ALA A 89 -13.01 -12.49 -2.84
N ALA A 90 -12.10 -13.36 -2.52
CA ALA A 90 -10.88 -13.54 -3.28
C ALA A 90 -11.06 -14.52 -4.46
N LEU A 91 -11.91 -15.52 -4.30
CA LEU A 91 -12.23 -16.46 -5.39
C LEU A 91 -13.13 -15.84 -6.47
N ASP A 92 -13.93 -14.83 -6.10
CA ASP A 92 -14.76 -14.08 -7.04
C ASP A 92 -13.96 -12.99 -7.80
N ALA A 93 -12.83 -12.52 -7.26
CA ALA A 93 -12.09 -11.41 -7.84
C ALA A 93 -11.45 -11.73 -9.20
N ALA A 94 -11.00 -12.97 -9.44
CA ALA A 94 -10.46 -13.37 -10.73
C ALA A 94 -11.56 -13.47 -11.81
N THR A 95 -12.81 -13.70 -11.38
CA THR A 95 -13.99 -13.79 -12.26
C THR A 95 -14.63 -12.42 -12.48
N ASP A 96 -14.26 -11.40 -11.70
CA ASP A 96 -14.90 -10.07 -11.66
C ASP A 96 -14.10 -8.97 -12.37
N LEU A 97 -13.08 -9.35 -13.18
CA LEU A 97 -12.38 -8.40 -14.04
C LEU A 97 -13.32 -7.93 -15.16
N ALA A 98 -13.47 -6.63 -15.30
CA ALA A 98 -14.30 -6.06 -16.37
C ALA A 98 -13.68 -6.33 -17.74
N GLU A 99 -14.51 -6.45 -18.77
CA GLU A 99 -14.04 -6.39 -20.16
C GLU A 99 -13.45 -4.99 -20.41
N VAL A 100 -12.22 -4.95 -20.90
CA VAL A 100 -11.45 -3.71 -21.10
C VAL A 100 -11.09 -3.53 -22.57
N GLU A 101 -11.05 -2.28 -23.01
CA GLU A 101 -10.60 -1.92 -24.35
C GLU A 101 -9.09 -2.18 -24.50
N GLU A 102 -8.67 -2.80 -25.59
CA GLU A 102 -7.26 -3.06 -25.87
C GLU A 102 -6.48 -1.73 -25.97
N GLY A 103 -5.33 -1.66 -25.28
CA GLY A 103 -4.49 -0.45 -25.22
C GLY A 103 -4.96 0.58 -24.19
N SER A 104 -6.05 0.34 -23.46
CA SER A 104 -6.46 1.21 -22.36
C SER A 104 -5.58 1.03 -21.12
N PRO A 105 -5.52 2.02 -20.21
CA PRO A 105 -4.85 1.86 -18.92
C PRO A 105 -5.36 0.67 -18.12
N GLU A 106 -6.65 0.40 -18.19
CA GLU A 106 -7.31 -0.73 -17.55
C GLU A 106 -6.80 -2.07 -18.12
N ALA A 107 -6.51 -2.15 -19.42
CA ALA A 107 -5.97 -3.35 -20.05
C ALA A 107 -4.59 -3.72 -19.48
N VAL A 108 -3.75 -2.74 -19.16
CA VAL A 108 -2.45 -2.96 -18.51
C VAL A 108 -2.66 -3.62 -17.15
N ILE A 109 -3.60 -3.11 -16.35
CA ILE A 109 -3.92 -3.66 -15.02
C ILE A 109 -4.45 -5.09 -15.12
N VAL A 110 -5.33 -5.38 -16.10
CA VAL A 110 -5.87 -6.72 -16.34
C VAL A 110 -4.75 -7.69 -16.76
N GLN A 111 -3.83 -7.26 -17.64
CA GLN A 111 -2.68 -8.08 -18.05
C GLN A 111 -1.75 -8.40 -16.87
N ILE A 112 -1.52 -7.44 -15.96
CA ILE A 112 -0.77 -7.69 -14.73
C ILE A 112 -1.49 -8.74 -13.88
N ALA A 113 -2.80 -8.61 -13.67
CA ALA A 113 -3.58 -9.56 -12.89
C ALA A 113 -3.57 -10.98 -13.48
N GLN A 114 -3.61 -11.10 -14.81
CA GLN A 114 -3.53 -12.40 -15.50
C GLN A 114 -2.17 -13.12 -15.32
N ARG A 115 -1.09 -12.37 -15.07
CA ARG A 115 0.22 -12.95 -14.73
C ARG A 115 0.32 -13.44 -13.29
N HIS A 116 -0.53 -12.93 -12.42
CA HIS A 116 -0.54 -13.23 -10.98
C HIS A 116 -1.92 -13.75 -10.52
N PRO A 117 -2.41 -14.86 -11.08
CA PRO A 117 -3.78 -15.34 -10.84
C PRO A 117 -4.02 -15.83 -9.40
N GLU A 118 -2.96 -16.15 -8.66
CA GLU A 118 -3.03 -16.62 -7.27
C GLU A 118 -2.95 -15.46 -6.26
N GLU A 119 -2.58 -14.23 -6.74
CA GLU A 119 -2.28 -13.11 -5.87
C GLU A 119 -3.53 -12.27 -5.58
N GLN A 120 -4.16 -12.55 -4.46
CA GLN A 120 -5.41 -11.94 -4.04
C GLN A 120 -5.38 -10.41 -4.01
N ARG A 121 -4.24 -9.83 -3.60
CA ARG A 121 -4.06 -8.39 -3.52
C ARG A 121 -4.02 -7.75 -4.91
N VAL A 122 -3.34 -8.41 -5.86
CA VAL A 122 -3.30 -7.98 -7.27
C VAL A 122 -4.71 -8.07 -7.87
N LEU A 123 -5.39 -9.20 -7.69
CA LEU A 123 -6.75 -9.42 -8.21
C LEU A 123 -7.75 -8.41 -7.65
N GLY A 124 -7.69 -8.13 -6.35
CA GLY A 124 -8.57 -7.15 -5.71
C GLY A 124 -8.37 -5.71 -6.21
N LEU A 125 -7.11 -5.30 -6.43
CA LEU A 125 -6.80 -3.99 -7.03
C LEU A 125 -7.23 -3.95 -8.50
N ALA A 126 -6.94 -5.01 -9.26
CA ALA A 126 -7.33 -5.11 -10.65
C ALA A 126 -8.86 -5.09 -10.85
N ALA A 127 -9.62 -5.83 -10.05
CA ALA A 127 -11.08 -5.80 -10.09
C ALA A 127 -11.67 -4.41 -9.84
N LYS A 128 -11.00 -3.60 -9.00
CA LYS A 128 -11.39 -2.20 -8.77
C LYS A 128 -11.02 -1.30 -9.94
N LEU A 129 -9.80 -1.42 -10.45
CA LEU A 129 -9.24 -0.53 -11.48
C LEU A 129 -9.76 -0.87 -12.88
N SER A 130 -10.07 -2.14 -13.19
CA SER A 130 -10.61 -2.55 -14.50
C SER A 130 -11.99 -1.95 -14.81
N ARG A 131 -12.72 -1.47 -13.81
CA ARG A 131 -14.04 -0.81 -13.97
C ARG A 131 -13.92 0.64 -14.47
N GLY A 132 -12.73 1.14 -14.65
CA GLY A 132 -12.41 2.46 -15.16
C GLY A 132 -11.44 3.22 -14.27
N ILE A 133 -10.39 3.77 -14.88
CA ILE A 133 -9.35 4.55 -14.19
C ILE A 133 -9.57 6.04 -14.47
N ASN A 134 -9.88 6.78 -13.42
CA ASN A 134 -9.90 8.24 -13.49
C ASN A 134 -8.55 8.80 -13.04
N MET A 135 -7.73 9.21 -13.98
CA MET A 135 -6.40 9.79 -13.75
C MET A 135 -6.41 11.13 -12.97
N ARG A 136 -7.59 11.68 -12.69
CA ARG A 136 -7.76 12.84 -11.80
C ARG A 136 -8.10 12.45 -10.37
N SER A 137 -8.35 11.16 -10.11
CA SER A 137 -8.69 10.66 -8.78
C SER A 137 -7.44 10.27 -7.99
N GLY A 138 -7.10 11.03 -6.97
CA GLY A 138 -5.95 10.73 -6.11
C GLY A 138 -5.99 9.33 -5.49
N SER A 139 -7.17 8.82 -5.14
CA SER A 139 -7.32 7.47 -4.57
C SER A 139 -7.02 6.36 -5.58
N GLN A 140 -7.39 6.54 -6.85
CA GLN A 140 -7.06 5.55 -7.88
C GLN A 140 -5.59 5.59 -8.27
N LEU A 141 -4.95 6.78 -8.28
CA LEU A 141 -3.50 6.86 -8.44
C LEU A 141 -2.77 6.19 -7.26
N GLU A 142 -3.29 6.30 -6.03
CA GLU A 142 -2.76 5.59 -4.86
C GLU A 142 -2.92 4.07 -5.00
N ASP A 143 -4.02 3.58 -5.58
CA ASP A 143 -4.24 2.15 -5.85
C ASP A 143 -3.21 1.62 -6.88
N ILE A 144 -2.95 2.37 -7.95
CA ILE A 144 -1.95 2.01 -8.98
C ILE A 144 -0.53 2.02 -8.38
N ASP A 145 -0.16 3.05 -7.62
CA ASP A 145 1.12 3.12 -6.91
C ASP A 145 1.28 1.96 -5.92
N THR A 146 0.22 1.61 -5.21
CA THR A 146 0.20 0.46 -4.30
C THR A 146 0.41 -0.86 -5.05
N LEU A 147 -0.22 -1.02 -6.21
CA LEU A 147 -0.02 -2.19 -7.07
C LEU A 147 1.43 -2.28 -7.55
N ALA A 148 2.00 -1.18 -8.06
CA ALA A 148 3.37 -1.15 -8.56
C ALA A 148 4.38 -1.51 -7.46
N LYS A 149 4.23 -0.97 -6.25
CA LYS A 149 5.07 -1.31 -5.10
C LYS A 149 4.95 -2.78 -4.72
N TYR A 150 3.73 -3.30 -4.65
CA TYR A 150 3.50 -4.69 -4.31
C TYR A 150 4.14 -5.66 -5.32
N LEU A 151 4.02 -5.36 -6.61
CA LEU A 151 4.69 -6.13 -7.66
C LEU A 151 6.21 -6.13 -7.48
N PHE A 152 6.79 -4.98 -7.18
CA PHE A 152 8.24 -4.84 -6.99
C PHE A 152 8.74 -5.48 -5.70
N THR A 153 8.10 -5.20 -4.56
CA THR A 153 8.61 -5.62 -3.25
C THR A 153 8.22 -7.04 -2.88
N ASP A 154 6.99 -7.46 -3.16
CA ASP A 154 6.44 -8.74 -2.70
C ASP A 154 6.59 -9.85 -3.74
N LEU A 155 6.37 -9.52 -5.02
CA LEU A 155 6.34 -10.50 -6.10
C LEU A 155 7.62 -10.54 -6.95
N ASP A 156 8.58 -9.63 -6.69
CA ASP A 156 9.80 -9.48 -7.49
C ASP A 156 9.53 -9.29 -9.01
N ASP A 157 8.33 -8.79 -9.35
CA ASP A 157 7.93 -8.50 -10.73
C ASP A 157 8.27 -7.03 -11.08
N SER A 158 9.54 -6.79 -11.40
CA SER A 158 9.99 -5.46 -11.82
C SER A 158 9.39 -5.02 -13.17
N ASP A 159 9.02 -5.94 -14.06
CA ASP A 159 8.39 -5.60 -15.34
C ASP A 159 6.95 -5.18 -15.15
N GLY A 160 6.19 -5.90 -14.32
CA GLY A 160 4.84 -5.51 -13.94
C GLY A 160 4.81 -4.20 -13.16
N ALA A 161 5.77 -4.00 -12.27
CA ALA A 161 5.90 -2.74 -11.54
C ALA A 161 6.15 -1.56 -12.49
N LEU A 162 7.04 -1.70 -13.48
CA LEU A 162 7.25 -0.66 -14.50
C LEU A 162 5.99 -0.38 -15.32
N GLN A 163 5.29 -1.42 -15.79
CA GLN A 163 4.04 -1.23 -16.54
C GLN A 163 2.98 -0.48 -15.71
N ALA A 164 2.86 -0.77 -14.43
CA ALA A 164 1.95 -0.05 -13.55
C ALA A 164 2.43 1.40 -13.29
N THR A 165 3.75 1.63 -13.12
CA THR A 165 4.28 2.98 -12.92
C THR A 165 4.16 3.85 -14.16
N GLU A 166 4.24 3.30 -15.39
CA GLU A 166 4.06 4.03 -16.64
C GLU A 166 2.72 4.77 -16.70
N LEU A 167 1.66 4.19 -16.13
CA LEU A 167 0.35 4.84 -16.07
C LEU A 167 0.36 6.14 -15.24
N LEU A 168 1.31 6.29 -14.32
CA LEU A 168 1.45 7.46 -13.45
C LEU A 168 2.55 8.40 -13.92
N THR A 169 3.66 7.85 -14.41
CA THR A 169 4.84 8.64 -14.76
C THR A 169 4.63 9.53 -16.00
N ASP A 170 3.62 9.28 -16.81
CA ASP A 170 3.27 10.17 -17.94
C ASP A 170 2.45 11.40 -17.50
N LEU A 171 1.93 11.40 -16.27
CA LEU A 171 1.11 12.50 -15.78
C LEU A 171 1.98 13.70 -15.34
N PRO A 172 1.70 14.92 -15.83
CA PRO A 172 2.44 16.12 -15.43
C PRO A 172 2.03 16.58 -14.01
N PHE A 173 2.87 17.41 -13.40
CA PHE A 173 2.49 18.15 -12.20
C PHE A 173 1.44 19.22 -12.54
N ASP A 174 0.28 19.12 -11.92
CA ASP A 174 -0.87 20.03 -12.14
C ASP A 174 -1.19 20.93 -10.95
N GLY A 175 -0.25 21.03 -9.99
CA GLY A 175 -0.43 21.79 -8.76
C GLY A 175 -1.15 21.00 -7.65
N ALA A 176 -1.70 19.83 -7.92
CA ALA A 176 -2.43 19.01 -6.95
C ALA A 176 -1.48 18.07 -6.19
N MET A 177 -0.91 18.54 -5.08
CA MET A 177 0.05 17.78 -4.25
C MET A 177 -0.49 16.42 -3.79
N GLY A 178 -1.81 16.29 -3.57
CA GLY A 178 -2.41 15.01 -3.18
C GLY A 178 -2.32 13.93 -4.27
N ARG A 179 -2.37 14.32 -5.54
CA ARG A 179 -2.14 13.43 -6.69
C ARG A 179 -0.65 13.22 -6.92
N TRP A 180 0.13 14.29 -6.81
CA TRP A 180 1.56 14.27 -7.04
C TRP A 180 2.28 13.25 -6.18
N LYS A 181 1.86 13.03 -4.95
CA LYS A 181 2.46 12.05 -4.05
C LYS A 181 2.54 10.63 -4.67
N SER A 182 1.50 10.18 -5.37
CA SER A 182 1.51 8.88 -6.05
C SER A 182 2.38 8.90 -7.30
N ILE A 183 2.38 10.00 -8.05
CA ILE A 183 3.23 10.20 -9.23
C ILE A 183 4.71 10.24 -8.82
N GLU A 184 5.05 11.02 -7.80
CA GLU A 184 6.40 11.12 -7.24
C GLU A 184 6.92 9.75 -6.79
N SER A 185 6.07 8.97 -6.12
CA SER A 185 6.38 7.61 -5.70
C SER A 185 6.66 6.68 -6.89
N ALA A 186 5.83 6.73 -7.93
CA ALA A 186 6.00 5.95 -9.15
C ALA A 186 7.27 6.34 -9.91
N LEU A 187 7.57 7.65 -10.01
CA LEU A 187 8.81 8.15 -10.62
C LEU A 187 10.06 7.63 -9.88
N ALA A 188 10.04 7.66 -8.54
CA ALA A 188 11.15 7.16 -7.73
C ALA A 188 11.35 5.64 -7.89
N LEU A 189 10.24 4.88 -7.93
CA LEU A 189 10.28 3.43 -8.15
C LEU A 189 10.79 3.09 -9.55
N ALA A 190 10.27 3.75 -10.60
CA ALA A 190 10.73 3.55 -11.98
C ALA A 190 12.21 3.89 -12.14
N ALA A 191 12.66 5.03 -11.58
CA ALA A 191 14.08 5.42 -11.58
C ALA A 191 14.95 4.35 -10.92
N ASN A 192 14.52 3.81 -9.76
CA ASN A 192 15.24 2.75 -9.05
C ASN A 192 15.36 1.47 -9.88
N ILE A 193 14.26 1.01 -10.50
CA ILE A 193 14.26 -0.20 -11.33
C ILE A 193 15.19 -0.02 -12.54
N HIS A 194 15.08 1.10 -13.27
CA HIS A 194 15.95 1.37 -14.42
C HIS A 194 17.42 1.48 -14.03
N HIS A 195 17.72 2.09 -12.89
CA HIS A 195 19.08 2.14 -12.38
C HIS A 195 19.64 0.72 -12.13
N HIS A 196 18.89 -0.16 -11.46
CA HIS A 196 19.33 -1.56 -11.25
C HIS A 196 19.50 -2.36 -12.54
N ARG A 197 18.88 -1.94 -13.63
CA ARG A 197 19.06 -2.51 -14.98
C ARG A 197 20.24 -1.91 -15.73
N GLY A 198 20.95 -0.92 -15.16
CA GLY A 198 22.02 -0.18 -15.83
C GLY A 198 21.51 0.79 -16.90
N GLU A 199 20.23 1.14 -16.87
CA GLU A 199 19.57 2.07 -17.79
C GLU A 199 19.60 3.51 -17.23
N ASP A 200 20.79 4.02 -16.93
CA ASP A 200 20.99 5.28 -16.20
C ASP A 200 20.38 6.52 -16.86
N GLU A 201 20.25 6.54 -18.18
CA GLU A 201 19.59 7.66 -18.87
C GLU A 201 18.11 7.72 -18.52
N LYS A 202 17.42 6.58 -18.54
CA LYS A 202 16.01 6.50 -18.15
C LYS A 202 15.83 6.82 -16.67
N ALA A 203 16.69 6.28 -15.82
CA ALA A 203 16.66 6.56 -14.38
C ALA A 203 16.78 8.08 -14.11
N ARG A 204 17.72 8.77 -14.79
CA ARG A 204 17.89 10.23 -14.69
C ARG A 204 16.69 11.00 -15.25
N ALA A 205 16.08 10.53 -16.33
CA ALA A 205 14.89 11.18 -16.90
C ALA A 205 13.71 11.20 -15.90
N PHE A 206 13.45 10.08 -15.21
CA PHE A 206 12.44 10.03 -14.15
C PHE A 206 12.83 10.90 -12.93
N GLY A 207 14.11 10.88 -12.55
CA GLY A 207 14.63 11.72 -11.47
C GLY A 207 14.46 13.21 -11.74
N SER A 208 14.70 13.67 -12.98
CA SER A 208 14.52 15.07 -13.36
C SER A 208 13.06 15.53 -13.19
N ARG A 209 12.09 14.66 -13.46
CA ARG A 209 10.68 14.97 -13.30
C ARG A 209 10.24 15.17 -11.85
N LEU A 210 10.97 14.62 -10.90
CA LEU A 210 10.72 14.88 -9.47
C LEU A 210 10.95 16.34 -9.08
N ALA A 211 11.60 17.15 -9.93
CA ALA A 211 11.80 18.58 -9.70
C ALA A 211 10.62 19.45 -10.19
N GLU A 212 9.66 18.90 -10.97
CA GLU A 212 8.54 19.66 -11.52
C GLU A 212 7.79 20.55 -10.52
N PRO A 213 7.47 20.11 -9.28
CA PRO A 213 6.82 20.97 -8.29
C PRO A 213 7.69 22.14 -7.83
N ASP A 214 9.00 21.93 -7.72
CA ASP A 214 9.95 22.97 -7.28
C ASP A 214 10.12 24.01 -8.41
N GLU A 215 10.12 23.57 -9.67
CA GLU A 215 10.19 24.45 -10.85
C GLU A 215 8.89 25.23 -11.09
N ALA A 216 7.74 24.66 -10.71
CA ALA A 216 6.45 25.31 -10.82
C ALA A 216 6.23 26.40 -9.73
N GLU A 217 7.03 26.42 -8.65
CA GLU A 217 6.95 27.44 -7.61
C GLU A 217 7.56 28.76 -8.12
N THR A 218 6.75 29.79 -8.18
CA THR A 218 7.15 31.11 -8.68
C THR A 218 7.95 31.94 -7.69
N ASP A 219 7.82 31.63 -6.40
CA ASP A 219 8.62 32.27 -5.34
C ASP A 219 9.95 31.51 -5.17
N HIS A 220 11.02 32.04 -5.77
CA HIS A 220 12.35 31.44 -5.71
C HIS A 220 12.87 31.20 -4.29
N LEU A 221 12.54 32.09 -3.33
CA LEU A 221 12.97 31.93 -1.95
C LEU A 221 12.24 30.76 -1.29
N LYS A 222 10.93 30.66 -1.51
CA LYS A 222 10.11 29.57 -1.00
C LYS A 222 10.50 28.24 -1.64
N ALA A 223 10.73 28.19 -2.96
CA ALA A 223 11.20 27.02 -3.66
C ALA A 223 12.53 26.51 -3.07
N LYS A 224 13.51 27.41 -2.89
CA LYS A 224 14.81 27.07 -2.32
C LYS A 224 14.69 26.55 -0.88
N LEU A 225 13.94 27.24 -0.03
CA LEU A 225 13.76 26.82 1.37
C LEU A 225 13.05 25.46 1.47
N THR A 226 12.03 25.23 0.64
CA THR A 226 11.32 23.95 0.59
C THR A 226 12.24 22.82 0.15
N ALA A 227 13.05 23.04 -0.89
CA ALA A 227 14.02 22.08 -1.38
C ALA A 227 15.09 21.76 -0.30
N GLU A 228 15.63 22.77 0.37
CA GLU A 228 16.62 22.59 1.44
C GLU A 228 16.05 21.82 2.65
N VAL A 229 14.80 22.12 3.06
CA VAL A 229 14.14 21.39 4.15
C VAL A 229 13.90 19.94 3.76
N ARG A 230 13.41 19.68 2.54
CA ARG A 230 13.18 18.34 2.02
C ARG A 230 14.50 17.56 1.96
N GLN A 231 15.54 18.13 1.37
CA GLN A 231 16.85 17.51 1.26
C GLN A 231 17.43 17.16 2.63
N ARG A 232 17.31 18.06 3.60
CA ARG A 232 17.78 17.80 4.97
C ARG A 232 17.04 16.64 5.63
N GLN A 233 15.72 16.57 5.47
CA GLN A 233 14.91 15.47 6.00
C GLN A 233 15.26 14.13 5.36
N LEU A 234 15.52 14.13 4.03
CA LEU A 234 15.88 12.92 3.28
C LEU A 234 17.32 12.45 3.55
N ASN A 235 18.21 13.34 3.98
CA ASN A 235 19.61 12.99 4.26
C ASN A 235 19.85 12.52 5.70
N GLU A 236 18.80 12.32 6.49
CA GLU A 236 18.97 11.77 7.84
C GLU A 236 19.38 10.28 7.77
N PRO A 237 20.60 9.91 8.25
CA PRO A 237 21.13 8.56 8.04
C PRO A 237 20.39 7.45 8.81
N ASN A 238 19.69 7.82 9.91
CA ASN A 238 18.99 6.89 10.81
C ASN A 238 17.46 6.99 10.67
N LEU A 239 17.01 7.28 9.45
CA LEU A 239 15.59 7.46 9.16
C LEU A 239 14.79 6.21 9.59
N TYR A 240 13.81 6.41 10.47
CA TYR A 240 12.92 5.39 11.02
C TYR A 240 13.58 4.25 11.81
N ASP A 241 14.87 4.29 12.14
CA ASP A 241 15.57 3.19 12.87
C ASP A 241 14.90 2.89 14.21
N ARG A 242 14.49 3.94 14.95
CA ARG A 242 13.83 3.77 16.25
C ARG A 242 12.48 3.07 16.14
N GLU A 243 11.69 3.47 15.16
CA GLU A 243 10.35 2.93 14.91
C GLU A 243 10.43 1.48 14.45
N ILE A 244 11.37 1.17 13.56
CA ILE A 244 11.63 -0.21 13.10
C ILE A 244 12.11 -1.08 14.25
N ALA A 245 13.10 -0.62 15.03
CA ALA A 245 13.62 -1.37 16.17
C ALA A 245 12.53 -1.62 17.22
N ARG A 246 11.66 -0.65 17.46
CA ARG A 246 10.52 -0.80 18.38
C ARG A 246 9.51 -1.83 17.89
N ALA A 247 9.11 -1.76 16.62
CA ALA A 247 8.17 -2.71 16.03
C ALA A 247 8.75 -4.14 16.05
N HIS A 248 10.04 -4.27 15.70
CA HIS A 248 10.77 -5.54 15.75
C HIS A 248 10.81 -6.13 17.17
N ALA A 249 11.11 -5.31 18.19
CA ALA A 249 11.15 -5.75 19.58
C ALA A 249 9.77 -6.18 20.13
N MET A 250 8.68 -5.70 19.53
CA MET A 250 7.30 -6.06 19.86
C MET A 250 6.76 -7.22 19.01
N ASP A 251 7.56 -7.78 18.12
CA ASP A 251 7.17 -8.78 17.10
C ASP A 251 5.92 -8.35 16.29
N ASP A 252 5.80 -7.03 16.06
CA ASP A 252 4.74 -6.43 15.26
C ASP A 252 5.20 -6.33 13.79
N LEU A 253 5.06 -7.45 13.06
CA LEU A 253 5.56 -7.57 11.68
C LEU A 253 4.94 -6.54 10.73
N GLU A 254 3.65 -6.24 10.90
CA GLU A 254 2.93 -5.27 10.07
C GLU A 254 3.45 -3.84 10.31
N ALA A 255 3.66 -3.47 11.57
CA ALA A 255 4.23 -2.17 11.90
C ALA A 255 5.70 -2.06 11.43
N GLU A 256 6.51 -3.11 11.63
CA GLU A 256 7.89 -3.14 11.15
C GLU A 256 7.92 -2.96 9.63
N ARG A 257 7.10 -3.71 8.90
CA ARG A 257 6.97 -3.60 7.45
C ARG A 257 6.57 -2.20 7.01
N SER A 258 5.56 -1.62 7.64
CA SER A 258 5.09 -0.27 7.31
C SER A 258 6.20 0.79 7.43
N TRP A 259 7.03 0.72 8.48
CA TRP A 259 8.15 1.64 8.66
C TRP A 259 9.27 1.39 7.65
N ARG A 260 9.55 0.12 7.32
CA ARG A 260 10.53 -0.22 6.27
C ARG A 260 10.09 0.22 4.89
N ASP A 261 8.81 0.09 4.54
CA ASP A 261 8.24 0.60 3.30
C ASP A 261 8.41 2.12 3.19
N GLN A 262 8.21 2.86 4.29
CA GLN A 262 8.46 4.31 4.34
C GLN A 262 9.95 4.63 4.13
N ARG A 263 10.84 3.88 4.79
CA ARG A 263 12.28 4.05 4.61
C ARG A 263 12.72 3.73 3.19
N LEU A 264 12.25 2.64 2.62
CA LEU A 264 12.55 2.25 1.24
C LEU A 264 12.08 3.32 0.25
N ALA A 265 10.86 3.80 0.37
CA ALA A 265 10.34 4.87 -0.47
C ALA A 265 11.21 6.13 -0.40
N THR A 266 11.65 6.51 0.81
CA THR A 266 12.53 7.66 1.02
C THR A 266 13.91 7.47 0.39
N LEU A 267 14.51 6.28 0.54
CA LEU A 267 15.82 5.96 -0.06
C LEU A 267 15.74 5.95 -1.60
N MET A 268 14.70 5.36 -2.18
CA MET A 268 14.48 5.38 -3.64
C MET A 268 14.28 6.82 -4.16
N TYR A 269 13.50 7.63 -3.44
CA TYR A 269 13.32 9.04 -3.76
C TYR A 269 14.64 9.82 -3.72
N LEU A 270 15.42 9.66 -2.66
CA LEU A 270 16.71 10.30 -2.49
C LEU A 270 17.65 9.96 -3.65
N ARG A 271 17.71 8.67 -4.02
CA ARG A 271 18.50 8.21 -5.16
C ARG A 271 18.04 8.83 -6.47
N ALA A 272 16.73 8.83 -6.75
CA ALA A 272 16.17 9.37 -7.97
C ALA A 272 16.43 10.89 -8.11
N ARG A 273 16.54 11.61 -6.98
CA ARG A 273 16.87 13.05 -6.93
C ARG A 273 18.37 13.37 -7.08
N GLY A 274 19.20 12.40 -7.35
CA GLY A 274 20.64 12.60 -7.59
C GLY A 274 21.56 12.21 -6.46
N GLY A 275 21.05 11.45 -5.48
CA GLY A 275 21.85 10.89 -4.39
C GLY A 275 21.66 11.60 -3.06
N SER A 276 22.60 11.38 -2.15
CA SER A 276 22.61 11.88 -0.78
C SER A 276 23.81 12.76 -0.52
N GLU A 277 23.66 13.80 0.29
CA GLU A 277 24.79 14.61 0.77
C GLU A 277 25.62 13.90 1.85
N THR A 278 25.05 12.89 2.51
CA THR A 278 25.66 12.20 3.67
C THR A 278 26.03 10.76 3.39
N LEU A 279 25.51 10.16 2.32
CA LEU A 279 25.78 8.78 1.92
C LEU A 279 26.44 8.76 0.55
N SER A 280 27.45 7.90 0.35
CA SER A 280 27.93 7.62 -1.01
C SER A 280 26.88 6.83 -1.81
N ASP A 281 26.99 6.85 -3.14
CA ASP A 281 26.08 6.12 -4.03
C ASP A 281 26.08 4.63 -3.70
N GLU A 282 27.26 4.03 -3.42
CA GLU A 282 27.36 2.63 -3.06
C GLU A 282 26.68 2.30 -1.70
N GLU A 283 26.76 3.23 -0.73
CA GLU A 283 26.06 3.05 0.55
C GLU A 283 24.56 3.19 0.38
N LEU A 284 24.13 4.14 -0.44
CA LEU A 284 22.72 4.33 -0.75
C LEU A 284 22.13 3.08 -1.43
N ASP A 285 22.84 2.52 -2.40
CA ASP A 285 22.47 1.26 -3.06
C ASP A 285 22.38 0.09 -2.09
N ARG A 286 23.39 -0.05 -1.24
CA ARG A 286 23.36 -1.10 -0.21
C ARG A 286 22.17 -0.96 0.74
N ARG A 287 21.77 0.27 1.09
CA ARG A 287 20.61 0.51 1.96
C ARG A 287 19.30 0.20 1.24
N VAL A 288 19.13 0.65 -0.01
CA VAL A 288 17.95 0.30 -0.82
C VAL A 288 17.80 -1.22 -0.91
N ASN A 289 18.87 -1.92 -1.32
CA ASN A 289 18.83 -3.38 -1.47
C ASN A 289 18.53 -4.11 -0.15
N ARG A 290 19.09 -3.62 0.96
CA ARG A 290 18.81 -4.17 2.30
C ARG A 290 17.32 -4.01 2.67
N GLU A 291 16.73 -2.84 2.40
CA GLU A 291 15.32 -2.62 2.70
C GLU A 291 14.41 -3.44 1.79
N VAL A 292 14.71 -3.55 0.51
CA VAL A 292 13.95 -4.43 -0.41
C VAL A 292 13.95 -5.87 0.12
N THR A 293 15.12 -6.41 0.50
CA THR A 293 15.22 -7.76 1.06
C THR A 293 14.42 -7.88 2.35
N ALA A 294 14.58 -6.92 3.28
CA ALA A 294 13.88 -6.96 4.56
C ALA A 294 12.35 -6.87 4.43
N VAL A 295 11.86 -6.07 3.49
CA VAL A 295 10.41 -5.96 3.19
C VAL A 295 9.88 -7.28 2.61
N ARG A 296 10.63 -7.94 1.72
CA ARG A 296 10.27 -9.26 1.17
C ARG A 296 10.22 -10.34 2.25
N ASP A 297 11.24 -10.40 3.10
CA ASP A 297 11.28 -11.35 4.21
C ASP A 297 10.09 -11.16 5.17
N LEU A 298 9.74 -9.90 5.46
CA LEU A 298 8.57 -9.59 6.29
C LEU A 298 7.26 -9.97 5.60
N ALA A 299 7.13 -9.73 4.28
CA ALA A 299 5.97 -10.13 3.51
C ALA A 299 5.73 -11.65 3.59
N GLN A 300 6.80 -12.44 3.42
CA GLN A 300 6.73 -13.89 3.54
C GLN A 300 6.33 -14.33 4.95
N ARG A 301 6.96 -13.77 6.00
CA ARG A 301 6.62 -14.09 7.40
C ARG A 301 5.18 -13.74 7.75
N ILE A 302 4.67 -12.58 7.25
CA ILE A 302 3.27 -12.18 7.43
C ILE A 302 2.34 -13.16 6.72
N ALA A 303 2.67 -13.61 5.51
CA ALA A 303 1.89 -14.61 4.78
C ALA A 303 1.84 -15.95 5.52
N GLU A 304 2.98 -16.41 6.05
CA GLU A 304 3.08 -17.65 6.85
C GLU A 304 2.26 -17.59 8.16
N GLN A 305 2.17 -16.41 8.81
CA GLN A 305 1.33 -16.23 10.01
C GLN A 305 -0.18 -16.24 9.70
N ASN A 306 -0.55 -15.91 8.45
CA ASN A 306 -1.94 -15.82 8.03
C ASN A 306 -2.45 -17.08 7.30
N ALA A 307 -1.56 -18.06 7.02
CA ALA A 307 -1.87 -19.35 6.39
C ALA A 307 -2.33 -20.41 7.40
#